data_8cd9c32d871b07277c2a5450373339c3
#
_entry.id   8cd9c32d871b07277c2a5450373339c3
#
_cell.length_a   1.000
_cell.length_b   1.000
_cell.length_c   1.000
_cell.angle_alpha   90.00
_cell.angle_beta   90.00
_cell.angle_gamma   90.00
#
_symmetry.space_group_name_H-M   'P 1'
#
loop_
_entity.id
_entity.type
_entity.pdbx_description
1 polymer ?
#
loop_
_entity_poly.entity_id
_entity_poly.type
_entity_poly.pdbx_seq_one_letter_code
_entity_poly.pdbx_strand_id
1 'polypeptide(L)' 'MNRAEFIDWKRHPVTQVVFGQLESRIQEMQEILGASAGINSLQDREFVGAIKAYKDMVTIDFDEEESK' A
#
# COMPACT_ATOMS: atom_id res chain seq x y z
N MET A 1 11.49 -18.03 3.08
CA MET A 1 10.67 -17.52 4.20
C MET A 1 9.46 -18.42 4.38
N ASN A 2 9.15 -18.79 5.60
CA ASN A 2 7.98 -19.60 5.90
C ASN A 2 6.86 -18.71 6.47
N ARG A 3 5.68 -19.31 6.69
CA ARG A 3 4.51 -18.56 7.18
C ARG A 3 4.76 -17.93 8.54
N ALA A 4 5.43 -18.62 9.44
CA ALA A 4 5.68 -18.10 10.80
C ALA A 4 6.58 -16.87 10.75
N GLU A 5 7.64 -16.91 9.93
CA GLU A 5 8.51 -15.75 9.75
C GLU A 5 7.77 -14.57 9.14
N PHE A 6 6.89 -14.83 8.16
CA PHE A 6 6.09 -13.79 7.54
C PHE A 6 5.14 -13.13 8.55
N ILE A 7 4.47 -13.94 9.38
CA ILE A 7 3.56 -13.42 10.41
C ILE A 7 4.34 -12.59 11.43
N ASP A 8 5.51 -13.06 11.86
CA ASP A 8 6.37 -12.33 12.80
C ASP A 8 6.80 -10.99 12.20
N TRP A 9 7.18 -10.98 10.92
CA TRP A 9 7.56 -9.76 10.22
C TRP A 9 6.39 -8.76 10.16
N LYS A 10 5.18 -9.22 9.84
CA LYS A 10 4.00 -8.33 9.79
C LYS A 10 3.65 -7.75 11.15
N ARG A 11 3.90 -8.48 12.22
CA ARG A 11 3.63 -8.03 13.59
C ARG A 11 4.74 -7.18 14.18
N HIS A 12 5.90 -7.15 13.54
CA HIS A 12 7.04 -6.39 14.05
C HIS A 12 6.68 -4.91 14.17
N PRO A 13 7.05 -4.25 15.29
CA PRO A 13 6.71 -2.83 15.49
C PRO A 13 7.16 -1.91 14.36
N VAL A 14 8.35 -2.14 13.82
CA VAL A 14 8.87 -1.33 12.69
C VAL A 14 7.99 -1.52 11.45
N THR A 15 7.60 -2.75 11.15
CA THR A 15 6.72 -3.05 10.04
C THR A 15 5.37 -2.35 10.18
N GLN A 16 4.82 -2.36 11.39
CA GLN A 16 3.55 -1.68 11.68
C GLN A 16 3.65 -0.18 11.46
N VAL A 17 4.75 0.44 11.88
CA VAL A 17 4.97 1.87 11.67
C VAL A 17 5.06 2.18 10.18
N VAL A 18 5.81 1.38 9.41
CA VAL A 18 5.94 1.57 7.96
C VAL A 18 4.59 1.45 7.26
N PHE A 19 3.82 0.42 7.60
CA PHE A 19 2.50 0.23 7.00
C PHE A 19 1.54 1.36 7.37
N GLY A 20 1.61 1.86 8.61
CA GLY A 20 0.82 3.02 9.02
C GLY A 20 1.15 4.26 8.20
N GLN A 21 2.44 4.49 7.90
CA GLN A 21 2.86 5.59 7.05
C GLN A 21 2.37 5.43 5.61
N LEU A 22 2.40 4.21 5.08
CA LEU A 22 1.89 3.94 3.74
C LEU A 22 0.38 4.20 3.64
N GLU A 23 -0.37 3.78 4.67
CA GLU A 23 -1.81 4.06 4.74
C GLU A 23 -2.10 5.56 4.79
N SER A 24 -1.30 6.33 5.54
CA SER A 24 -1.43 7.78 5.59
C SER A 24 -1.18 8.41 4.22
N ARG A 25 -0.18 7.93 3.48
CA ARG A 25 0.10 8.41 2.13
C ARG A 25 -1.04 8.09 1.17
N ILE A 26 -1.63 6.90 1.28
CA ILE A 26 -2.80 6.53 0.48
C ILE A 26 -3.93 7.52 0.73
N GLN A 27 -4.20 7.82 1.98
CA GLN A 27 -5.26 8.74 2.36
C GLN A 27 -5.00 10.15 1.81
N GLU A 28 -3.79 10.66 1.94
CA GLU A 28 -3.38 11.96 1.40
C GLU A 28 -3.60 12.02 -0.12
N MET A 29 -3.17 10.98 -0.85
CA MET A 29 -3.33 10.94 -2.29
C MET A 29 -4.81 10.86 -2.70
N GLN A 30 -5.62 10.13 -1.94
CA GLN A 30 -7.05 10.06 -2.19
C GLN A 30 -7.72 11.41 -1.98
N GLU A 31 -7.32 12.16 -0.96
CA GLU A 31 -7.82 13.51 -0.70
C GLU A 31 -7.45 14.47 -1.82
N ILE A 32 -6.20 14.41 -2.31
CA ILE A 32 -5.76 15.24 -3.42
C ILE A 32 -6.55 14.92 -4.69
N LEU A 33 -6.74 13.64 -4.99
CA LEU A 33 -7.54 13.22 -6.14
C LEU A 33 -8.98 13.73 -6.03
N GLY A 34 -9.58 13.63 -4.85
CA GLY A 34 -10.94 14.12 -4.65
C GLY A 34 -11.08 15.61 -4.86
N ALA A 35 -10.04 16.39 -4.50
CA ALA A 35 -10.05 17.84 -4.64
C ALA A 35 -9.71 18.31 -6.05
N SER A 36 -8.87 17.57 -6.80
CA SER A 36 -8.33 18.02 -8.08
C SER A 36 -8.63 17.09 -9.25
N ALA A 37 -9.51 16.13 -9.09
CA ALA A 37 -9.87 15.19 -10.14
C ALA A 37 -10.36 15.92 -11.39
N GLY A 38 -9.84 15.52 -12.55
CA GLY A 38 -10.20 16.10 -13.84
C GLY A 38 -9.41 17.34 -14.23
N ILE A 39 -8.62 17.93 -13.32
CA ILE A 39 -7.79 19.10 -13.62
C ILE A 39 -6.54 18.68 -14.39
N ASN A 40 -5.91 17.58 -14.00
CA ASN A 40 -4.72 17.03 -14.64
C ASN A 40 -4.83 15.52 -14.74
N SER A 41 -5.22 15.02 -15.90
CA SER A 41 -5.48 13.58 -16.09
C SER A 41 -4.22 12.73 -15.94
N LEU A 42 -3.04 13.24 -16.31
CA LEU A 42 -1.79 12.51 -16.12
C LEU A 42 -1.46 12.34 -14.65
N GLN A 43 -1.58 13.41 -13.87
CA GLN A 43 -1.36 13.37 -12.43
C GLN A 43 -2.37 12.44 -11.75
N ASP A 44 -3.63 12.48 -12.17
CA ASP A 44 -4.67 11.58 -11.64
C ASP A 44 -4.29 10.11 -11.85
N ARG A 45 -3.80 9.77 -13.04
CA ARG A 45 -3.34 8.41 -13.35
C ARG A 45 -2.17 7.99 -12.48
N GLU A 46 -1.22 8.90 -12.26
CA GLU A 46 -0.05 8.62 -11.42
C GLU A 46 -0.48 8.36 -9.97
N PHE A 47 -1.39 9.16 -9.43
CA PHE A 47 -1.91 8.95 -8.08
C PHE A 47 -2.70 7.65 -7.97
N VAL A 48 -3.54 7.34 -8.94
CA VAL A 48 -4.28 6.07 -8.94
C VAL A 48 -3.33 4.89 -8.95
N GLY A 49 -2.28 4.93 -9.78
CA GLY A 49 -1.26 3.89 -9.82
C GLY A 49 -0.51 3.75 -8.50
N ALA A 50 -0.12 4.87 -7.89
CA ALA A 50 0.58 4.87 -6.61
C ALA A 50 -0.31 4.34 -5.49
N ILE A 51 -1.57 4.75 -5.43
CA ILE A 51 -2.54 4.26 -4.44
C ILE A 51 -2.68 2.75 -4.55
N LYS A 52 -2.82 2.24 -5.77
CA LYS A 52 -2.95 0.80 -6.01
C LYS A 52 -1.72 0.06 -5.52
N ALA A 53 -0.53 0.55 -5.85
CA ALA A 53 0.73 -0.08 -5.44
C ALA A 53 0.88 -0.09 -3.92
N TYR A 54 0.57 1.01 -3.25
CA TYR A 54 0.66 1.10 -1.80
C TYR A 54 -0.38 0.20 -1.12
N LYS A 55 -1.59 0.13 -1.66
CA LYS A 55 -2.61 -0.78 -1.13
C LYS A 55 -2.18 -2.23 -1.27
N ASP A 56 -1.57 -2.59 -2.38
CA ASP A 56 -1.05 -3.94 -2.57
C ASP A 56 0.02 -4.27 -1.53
N MET A 57 0.86 -3.30 -1.16
CA MET A 57 1.88 -3.51 -0.14
C MET A 57 1.28 -3.68 1.26
N VAL A 58 0.34 -2.82 1.67
CA VAL A 58 -0.20 -2.89 3.04
C VAL A 58 -1.13 -4.07 3.23
N THR A 59 -1.65 -4.63 2.15
CA THR A 59 -2.51 -5.82 2.20
C THR A 59 -1.77 -7.10 1.83
N ILE A 60 -0.43 -7.04 1.71
CA ILE A 60 0.37 -8.21 1.37
C ILE A 60 0.12 -9.34 2.37
N ASP A 61 0.00 -10.56 1.84
CA ASP A 61 -0.22 -11.74 2.65
C ASP A 61 0.67 -12.87 2.15
N PHE A 62 0.85 -13.88 2.98
CA PHE A 62 1.65 -15.04 2.61
C PHE A 62 0.82 -15.97 1.73
N ASP A 63 1.33 -16.24 0.53
CA ASP A 63 0.66 -17.10 -0.43
C ASP A 63 1.58 -18.27 -0.80
N GLU A 64 1.29 -19.45 -0.28
CA GLU A 64 2.08 -20.65 -0.54
C GLU A 64 1.97 -21.11 -1.99
N GLU A 65 0.87 -20.81 -2.66
CA GLU A 65 0.69 -21.20 -4.05
C GLU A 65 1.58 -20.39 -4.98
N GLU A 66 1.81 -19.12 -4.70
CA GLU A 66 2.69 -18.29 -5.49
C GLU A 66 4.17 -18.64 -5.34
N SER A 67 4.53 -19.29 -4.25
CA SER A 67 5.91 -19.65 -3.98
C SER A 67 6.38 -20.92 -4.70
N LYS A 68 5.55 -21.51 -5.48
CA LYS A 68 5.89 -22.73 -6.24
C LYS A 68 6.81 -22.43 -7.40
#